data_ae24acd97fcf8bf4902fcd73e69429a4
#
_entry.id   ae24acd97fcf8bf4902fcd73e69429a4
#
_cell.length_a   1.000
_cell.length_b   1.000
_cell.length_c   1.000
_cell.angle_alpha   90.00
_cell.angle_beta   90.00
_cell.angle_gamma   90.00
#
_symmetry.space_group_name_H-M   'P 1'
#
loop_
_entity.id
_entity.type
_entity.pdbx_description
1 polymer ?
#
loop_
_entity_poly.entity_id
_entity_poly.type
_entity_poly.pdbx_seq_one_letter_code
_entity_poly.pdbx_strand_id
1 'polypeptide(L)'
;QDFIPFYDHASGQHMRATLQSLKEAIGVQSPTIKVTTCTGATVTCSDGETTLEGTGSTEFELPNVGNWTVTATLNEQPATQVVEVNGTLLYEVDLMITEGIAVTTQPNKKSYYIGEAFDPAGMVVTATFADDTTENVTDDCTFSPATISKDTTAITVSYQRGGIKKTASVAVTVRVLASIEISNPPTKTAYKYGEVFSPAGMAVTARYTDGQSRAATGY
;
A
#
# COMPACT_ATOMS: atom_id res chain seq x y z
N GLN A 1 -26.30 20.00 28.84
CA GLN A 1 -26.38 20.85 27.64
C GLN A 1 -26.06 22.27 28.08
N ASP A 2 -24.96 22.83 27.61
CA ASP A 2 -24.60 24.22 27.88
C ASP A 2 -25.46 25.13 27.01
N PHE A 3 -26.24 25.97 27.66
CA PHE A 3 -27.07 26.98 27.03
C PHE A 3 -26.31 28.30 26.94
N ILE A 4 -26.28 28.91 25.77
CA ILE A 4 -25.74 30.25 25.56
C ILE A 4 -26.88 31.24 25.68
N PRO A 5 -26.84 32.18 26.67
CA PRO A 5 -27.85 33.23 26.79
C PRO A 5 -27.65 34.28 25.69
N PHE A 6 -28.73 34.71 25.06
CA PHE A 6 -28.73 35.85 24.15
C PHE A 6 -30.01 36.68 24.35
N TYR A 7 -29.95 37.96 23.97
CA TYR A 7 -31.06 38.87 24.09
C TYR A 7 -31.74 39.06 22.75
N ASP A 8 -33.02 38.73 22.65
CA ASP A 8 -33.84 39.02 21.47
C ASP A 8 -34.39 40.44 21.52
N HIS A 9 -33.85 41.32 20.69
CA HIS A 9 -34.27 42.73 20.59
C HIS A 9 -35.69 42.89 20.05
N ALA A 10 -36.23 41.94 19.31
CA ALA A 10 -37.58 42.02 18.76
C ALA A 10 -38.66 41.70 19.79
N SER A 11 -38.42 40.75 20.70
CA SER A 11 -39.33 40.37 21.79
C SER A 11 -39.01 41.01 23.11
N GLY A 12 -37.83 41.62 23.26
CA GLY A 12 -37.37 42.21 24.54
C GLY A 12 -37.05 41.16 25.62
N GLN A 13 -36.82 39.92 25.27
CA GLN A 13 -36.62 38.81 26.20
C GLN A 13 -35.20 38.22 26.16
N HIS A 14 -34.76 37.74 27.33
CA HIS A 14 -33.58 36.89 27.42
C HIS A 14 -33.93 35.47 27.01
N MET A 15 -33.32 35.00 25.95
CA MET A 15 -33.49 33.67 25.41
C MET A 15 -32.27 32.80 25.69
N ARG A 16 -32.43 31.49 25.57
CA ARG A 16 -31.34 30.52 25.67
C ARG A 16 -31.34 29.66 24.43
N ALA A 17 -30.18 29.52 23.80
CA ALA A 17 -29.98 28.61 22.67
C ALA A 17 -28.90 27.60 23.02
N THR A 18 -28.99 26.40 22.49
CA THR A 18 -27.88 25.46 22.48
C THR A 18 -26.84 25.91 21.44
N LEU A 19 -25.59 25.53 21.64
CA LEU A 19 -24.55 25.79 20.65
C LEU A 19 -24.96 25.24 19.27
N GLN A 20 -25.63 24.08 19.24
CA GLN A 20 -26.13 23.44 18.04
C GLN A 20 -27.18 24.30 17.31
N SER A 21 -28.20 24.78 18.02
CA SER A 21 -29.23 25.61 17.39
C SER A 21 -28.69 26.97 16.91
N LEU A 22 -27.64 27.51 17.55
CA LEU A 22 -26.94 28.69 17.02
C LEU A 22 -26.18 28.40 15.73
N LYS A 23 -25.43 27.30 15.70
CA LYS A 23 -24.71 26.84 14.46
C LYS A 23 -25.68 26.70 13.30
N GLU A 24 -26.81 26.05 13.49
CA GLU A 24 -27.86 25.90 12.47
C GLU A 24 -28.42 27.26 12.00
N ALA A 25 -28.68 28.20 12.95
CA ALA A 25 -29.20 29.53 12.63
C ALA A 25 -28.21 30.40 11.79
N ILE A 26 -26.90 30.21 11.98
CA ILE A 26 -25.87 30.97 11.26
C ILE A 26 -25.29 30.20 10.06
N GLY A 27 -25.82 28.99 9.76
CA GLY A 27 -25.43 28.19 8.60
C GLY A 27 -24.03 27.55 8.74
N VAL A 28 -23.53 27.36 9.97
CA VAL A 28 -22.27 26.63 10.17
C VAL A 28 -22.53 25.16 9.96
N GLN A 29 -21.90 24.59 8.94
CA GLN A 29 -21.95 23.15 8.67
C GLN A 29 -21.05 22.40 9.65
N SER A 30 -21.54 21.27 10.15
CA SER A 30 -20.75 20.33 10.94
C SER A 30 -19.80 19.55 10.05
N PRO A 31 -18.57 19.27 10.51
CA PRO A 31 -17.69 18.36 9.77
C PRO A 31 -18.29 16.96 9.71
N THR A 32 -18.05 16.26 8.61
CA THR A 32 -18.58 14.91 8.34
C THR A 32 -17.42 13.97 8.09
N ILE A 33 -17.45 12.77 8.69
CA ILE A 33 -16.60 11.64 8.33
C ILE A 33 -17.44 10.67 7.50
N LYS A 34 -17.00 10.43 6.24
CA LYS A 34 -17.55 9.41 5.37
C LYS A 34 -16.68 8.17 5.42
N VAL A 35 -17.24 7.07 5.85
CA VAL A 35 -16.56 5.77 6.00
C VAL A 35 -16.95 4.85 4.86
N THR A 36 -15.94 4.30 4.18
CA THR A 36 -16.11 3.18 3.25
C THR A 36 -15.58 1.92 3.94
N THR A 37 -16.39 0.86 4.00
CA THR A 37 -16.02 -0.42 4.61
C THR A 37 -16.83 -1.58 4.02
N CYS A 38 -16.54 -2.80 4.48
CA CYS A 38 -17.23 -4.03 4.09
C CYS A 38 -18.72 -3.99 4.44
N THR A 39 -19.53 -4.58 3.58
CA THR A 39 -20.98 -4.75 3.84
C THR A 39 -21.20 -5.51 5.15
N GLY A 40 -22.06 -4.99 6.01
CA GLY A 40 -22.40 -5.61 7.29
C GLY A 40 -21.42 -5.34 8.43
N ALA A 41 -20.29 -4.64 8.19
CA ALA A 41 -19.38 -4.22 9.25
C ALA A 41 -20.09 -3.25 10.21
N THR A 42 -19.87 -3.41 11.51
CA THR A 42 -20.23 -2.39 12.50
C THR A 42 -19.18 -1.28 12.49
N VAL A 43 -19.60 -0.03 12.52
CA VAL A 43 -18.71 1.13 12.51
C VAL A 43 -18.94 1.98 13.73
N THR A 44 -17.85 2.31 14.42
CA THR A 44 -17.86 3.26 15.52
C THR A 44 -16.97 4.46 15.19
N CYS A 45 -17.39 5.67 15.56
CA CYS A 45 -16.64 6.90 15.41
C CYS A 45 -16.63 7.62 16.75
N SER A 46 -15.47 7.75 17.40
CA SER A 46 -15.40 8.26 18.79
C SER A 46 -14.22 9.21 19.00
N ASP A 47 -14.45 10.27 19.76
CA ASP A 47 -13.43 11.20 20.29
C ASP A 47 -13.02 10.88 21.74
N GLY A 48 -13.55 9.78 22.32
CA GLY A 48 -13.33 9.36 23.70
C GLY A 48 -14.43 9.81 24.66
N GLU A 49 -15.21 10.84 24.33
CA GLU A 49 -16.36 11.33 25.10
C GLU A 49 -17.68 10.98 24.40
N THR A 50 -17.72 11.19 23.10
CA THR A 50 -18.87 10.89 22.22
C THR A 50 -18.55 9.70 21.35
N THR A 51 -19.50 8.77 21.20
CA THR A 51 -19.42 7.65 20.26
C THR A 51 -20.63 7.64 19.36
N LEU A 52 -20.38 7.63 18.05
CA LEU A 52 -21.39 7.49 16.99
C LEU A 52 -21.28 6.09 16.41
N GLU A 53 -22.39 5.47 16.08
CA GLU A 53 -22.44 4.09 15.60
C GLU A 53 -23.18 4.00 14.25
N GLY A 54 -22.73 3.10 13.39
CA GLY A 54 -23.30 2.83 12.08
C GLY A 54 -23.01 1.41 11.61
N THR A 55 -23.50 1.08 10.41
CA THR A 55 -23.29 -0.25 9.81
C THR A 55 -22.97 -0.10 8.32
N GLY A 56 -21.95 -0.82 7.86
CA GLY A 56 -21.46 -0.73 6.48
C GLY A 56 -20.89 0.64 6.17
N SER A 57 -20.80 0.99 4.89
CA SER A 57 -20.37 2.33 4.48
C SER A 57 -21.39 3.37 4.96
N THR A 58 -20.95 4.35 5.72
CA THR A 58 -21.81 5.30 6.43
C THR A 58 -21.15 6.68 6.56
N GLU A 59 -21.96 7.68 6.96
CA GLU A 59 -21.50 9.05 7.19
C GLU A 59 -21.87 9.49 8.62
N PHE A 60 -20.94 10.17 9.30
CA PHE A 60 -21.13 10.71 10.64
C PHE A 60 -20.97 12.22 10.62
N GLU A 61 -22.02 12.95 11.01
CA GLU A 61 -21.91 14.37 11.34
C GLU A 61 -21.30 14.51 12.73
N LEU A 62 -20.22 15.25 12.84
CA LEU A 62 -19.46 15.38 14.09
C LEU A 62 -19.89 16.61 14.87
N PRO A 63 -20.09 16.49 16.19
CA PRO A 63 -20.48 17.62 17.03
C PRO A 63 -19.35 18.62 17.25
N ASN A 64 -18.08 18.19 17.11
CA ASN A 64 -16.89 18.99 17.42
C ASN A 64 -15.71 18.63 16.52
N VAL A 65 -14.68 19.47 16.54
CA VAL A 65 -13.37 19.23 15.99
C VAL A 65 -12.48 18.49 16.98
N GLY A 66 -11.42 17.85 16.54
CA GLY A 66 -10.48 17.09 17.38
C GLY A 66 -10.09 15.76 16.76
N ASN A 67 -9.49 14.88 17.54
CA ASN A 67 -9.12 13.55 17.10
C ASN A 67 -10.28 12.59 17.24
N TRP A 68 -10.71 12.00 16.14
CA TRP A 68 -11.75 10.99 16.07
C TRP A 68 -11.16 9.64 15.66
N THR A 69 -11.43 8.62 16.45
CA THR A 69 -11.05 7.24 16.13
C THR A 69 -12.22 6.55 15.42
N VAL A 70 -12.02 6.15 14.20
CA VAL A 70 -13.01 5.40 13.40
C VAL A 70 -12.59 3.94 13.37
N THR A 71 -13.48 3.03 13.75
CA THR A 71 -13.24 1.59 13.75
C THR A 71 -14.38 0.89 13.03
N ALA A 72 -14.05 0.09 12.01
CA ALA A 72 -14.96 -0.85 11.37
C ALA A 72 -14.64 -2.27 11.85
N THR A 73 -15.64 -3.07 12.20
CA THR A 73 -15.46 -4.44 12.66
C THR A 73 -16.41 -5.38 11.94
N LEU A 74 -15.87 -6.46 11.36
CA LEU A 74 -16.62 -7.57 10.77
C LEU A 74 -15.90 -8.88 11.10
N ASN A 75 -16.64 -9.94 11.44
CA ASN A 75 -16.08 -11.25 11.82
C ASN A 75 -15.00 -11.13 12.93
N GLU A 76 -15.23 -10.25 13.92
CA GLU A 76 -14.30 -9.98 15.03
C GLU A 76 -12.94 -9.35 14.59
N GLN A 77 -12.80 -8.96 13.32
CA GLN A 77 -11.60 -8.28 12.81
C GLN A 77 -11.85 -6.77 12.73
N PRO A 78 -11.11 -5.93 13.47
CA PRO A 78 -11.20 -4.49 13.38
C PRO A 78 -10.22 -3.91 12.34
N ALA A 79 -10.69 -2.89 11.63
CA ALA A 79 -9.86 -1.92 10.91
C ALA A 79 -10.05 -0.56 11.56
N THR A 80 -8.97 0.17 11.86
CA THR A 80 -9.05 1.41 12.65
C THR A 80 -8.17 2.50 12.05
N GLN A 81 -8.69 3.73 12.06
CA GLN A 81 -7.96 4.93 11.67
C GLN A 81 -8.31 6.09 12.59
N VAL A 82 -7.29 6.89 12.95
CA VAL A 82 -7.50 8.17 13.66
C VAL A 82 -7.54 9.29 12.62
N VAL A 83 -8.57 10.16 12.74
CA VAL A 83 -8.79 11.32 11.87
C VAL A 83 -8.66 12.58 12.72
N GLU A 84 -7.75 13.47 12.36
CA GLU A 84 -7.66 14.81 12.96
C GLU A 84 -8.65 15.73 12.23
N VAL A 85 -9.75 16.04 12.91
CA VAL A 85 -10.79 16.93 12.38
C VAL A 85 -10.48 18.37 12.78
N ASN A 86 -10.09 19.21 11.80
CA ASN A 86 -9.58 20.57 12.01
C ASN A 86 -10.42 21.66 11.32
N GLY A 87 -11.66 21.35 10.93
CA GLY A 87 -12.60 22.28 10.31
C GLY A 87 -12.84 22.09 8.81
N THR A 88 -12.21 21.10 8.17
CA THR A 88 -12.62 20.61 6.85
C THR A 88 -14.03 20.00 6.95
N LEU A 89 -14.89 20.22 5.94
CA LEU A 89 -16.27 19.78 6.02
C LEU A 89 -16.47 18.28 5.79
N LEU A 90 -15.57 17.65 5.01
CA LEU A 90 -15.66 16.22 4.67
C LEU A 90 -14.28 15.56 4.81
N TYR A 91 -14.26 14.46 5.54
CA TYR A 91 -13.13 13.53 5.69
C TYR A 91 -13.52 12.17 5.16
N GLU A 92 -12.76 11.63 4.23
CA GLU A 92 -12.97 10.28 3.70
C GLU A 92 -12.06 9.28 4.41
N VAL A 93 -12.63 8.18 4.87
CA VAL A 93 -11.97 7.11 5.62
C VAL A 93 -12.28 5.77 4.96
N ASP A 94 -11.25 5.02 4.59
CA ASP A 94 -11.37 3.71 3.99
C ASP A 94 -10.90 2.63 4.97
N LEU A 95 -11.84 1.85 5.47
CA LEU A 95 -11.63 0.77 6.45
C LEU A 95 -12.09 -0.59 5.92
N MET A 96 -11.85 -0.89 4.63
CA MET A 96 -12.07 -2.23 4.10
C MET A 96 -11.24 -3.26 4.87
N ILE A 97 -11.89 -4.29 5.40
CA ILE A 97 -11.29 -5.34 6.22
C ILE A 97 -10.75 -6.43 5.29
N THR A 98 -9.44 -6.43 5.05
CA THR A 98 -8.78 -7.40 4.17
C THR A 98 -8.57 -8.72 4.89
N GLU A 99 -9.17 -9.81 4.41
CA GLU A 99 -8.93 -11.18 4.92
C GLU A 99 -7.65 -11.79 4.38
N GLY A 100 -7.35 -11.56 3.09
CA GLY A 100 -6.17 -12.12 2.45
C GLY A 100 -5.86 -11.47 1.12
N ILE A 101 -4.68 -11.79 0.60
CA ILE A 101 -4.30 -11.50 -0.79
C ILE A 101 -3.78 -12.78 -1.46
N ALA A 102 -4.01 -12.90 -2.75
CA ALA A 102 -3.48 -13.99 -3.58
C ALA A 102 -2.88 -13.44 -4.87
N VAL A 103 -1.78 -14.02 -5.33
CA VAL A 103 -1.26 -13.79 -6.68
C VAL A 103 -2.03 -14.67 -7.65
N THR A 104 -3.06 -14.09 -8.28
CA THR A 104 -3.97 -14.81 -9.18
C THR A 104 -3.40 -14.97 -10.59
N THR A 105 -2.51 -14.06 -10.99
CA THR A 105 -1.72 -14.20 -12.22
C THR A 105 -0.25 -13.97 -11.89
N GLN A 106 0.61 -14.89 -12.31
CA GLN A 106 2.05 -14.82 -12.09
C GLN A 106 2.71 -13.76 -12.98
N PRO A 107 3.82 -13.14 -12.55
CA PRO A 107 4.56 -12.21 -13.39
C PRO A 107 5.15 -12.93 -14.63
N ASN A 108 5.29 -12.17 -15.72
CA ASN A 108 5.85 -12.67 -16.97
C ASN A 108 7.30 -13.13 -16.82
N LYS A 109 8.08 -12.44 -15.98
CA LYS A 109 9.48 -12.76 -15.68
C LYS A 109 9.60 -13.44 -14.33
N LYS A 110 10.18 -14.66 -14.32
CA LYS A 110 10.42 -15.46 -13.10
C LYS A 110 11.89 -15.79 -12.87
N SER A 111 12.75 -15.54 -13.87
CA SER A 111 14.19 -15.84 -13.79
C SER A 111 15.00 -14.56 -13.90
N TYR A 112 15.90 -14.35 -12.96
CA TYR A 112 16.66 -13.11 -12.78
C TYR A 112 18.15 -13.37 -12.66
N TYR A 113 18.96 -12.40 -13.10
CA TYR A 113 20.36 -12.33 -12.73
C TYR A 113 20.53 -11.65 -11.36
N ILE A 114 21.61 -11.97 -10.67
CA ILE A 114 21.96 -11.29 -9.41
C ILE A 114 22.12 -9.78 -9.68
N GLY A 115 21.50 -8.95 -8.81
CA GLY A 115 21.49 -7.50 -8.94
C GLY A 115 20.34 -6.93 -9.77
N GLU A 116 19.54 -7.74 -10.45
CA GLU A 116 18.33 -7.24 -11.14
C GLU A 116 17.23 -6.87 -10.16
N ALA A 117 16.42 -5.88 -10.53
CA ALA A 117 15.18 -5.57 -9.82
C ALA A 117 14.08 -6.59 -10.17
N PHE A 118 13.20 -6.86 -9.21
CA PHE A 118 11.98 -7.63 -9.47
C PHE A 118 11.07 -6.87 -10.45
N ASP A 119 10.53 -7.58 -11.44
CA ASP A 119 9.62 -7.05 -12.45
C ASP A 119 8.23 -7.67 -12.29
N PRO A 120 7.23 -6.90 -11.79
CA PRO A 120 5.87 -7.38 -11.59
C PRO A 120 5.02 -7.42 -12.87
N ALA A 121 5.56 -7.05 -14.04
CA ALA A 121 4.79 -6.96 -15.28
C ALA A 121 3.99 -8.23 -15.57
N GLY A 122 2.71 -8.08 -15.85
CA GLY A 122 1.76 -9.17 -16.10
C GLY A 122 1.24 -9.89 -14.86
N MET A 123 1.69 -9.51 -13.66
CA MET A 123 1.17 -10.06 -12.41
C MET A 123 -0.19 -9.44 -12.06
N VAL A 124 -1.04 -10.23 -11.42
CA VAL A 124 -2.28 -9.77 -10.81
C VAL A 124 -2.33 -10.25 -9.37
N VAL A 125 -2.56 -9.31 -8.46
CA VAL A 125 -2.80 -9.58 -7.04
C VAL A 125 -4.24 -9.23 -6.73
N THR A 126 -4.97 -10.19 -6.17
CA THR A 126 -6.37 -10.03 -5.78
C THR A 126 -6.47 -10.05 -4.26
N ALA A 127 -7.08 -9.02 -3.68
CA ALA A 127 -7.47 -9.01 -2.27
C ALA A 127 -8.88 -9.62 -2.13
N THR A 128 -9.10 -10.32 -1.04
CA THR A 128 -10.41 -10.77 -0.57
C THR A 128 -10.73 -10.04 0.73
N PHE A 129 -11.92 -9.47 0.83
CA PHE A 129 -12.40 -8.74 2.00
C PHE A 129 -13.36 -9.59 2.83
N ALA A 130 -13.62 -9.16 4.05
CA ALA A 130 -14.43 -9.90 5.03
C ALA A 130 -15.92 -10.03 4.66
N ASP A 131 -16.37 -9.37 3.60
CA ASP A 131 -17.69 -9.51 2.99
C ASP A 131 -17.67 -10.36 1.70
N ASP A 132 -16.61 -11.17 1.51
CA ASP A 132 -16.37 -12.01 0.35
C ASP A 132 -16.20 -11.25 -0.98
N THR A 133 -16.18 -9.93 -0.96
CA THR A 133 -15.86 -9.13 -2.16
C THR A 133 -14.37 -9.22 -2.49
N THR A 134 -14.03 -9.03 -3.75
CA THR A 134 -12.64 -9.10 -4.23
C THR A 134 -12.28 -7.88 -5.06
N GLU A 135 -11.01 -7.47 -5.00
CA GLU A 135 -10.49 -6.34 -5.75
C GLU A 135 -9.08 -6.64 -6.30
N ASN A 136 -8.76 -6.13 -7.49
CA ASN A 136 -7.40 -6.13 -8.00
C ASN A 136 -6.61 -5.02 -7.31
N VAL A 137 -5.62 -5.41 -6.50
CA VAL A 137 -4.80 -4.49 -5.68
C VAL A 137 -3.34 -4.48 -6.12
N THR A 138 -3.04 -4.88 -7.34
CA THR A 138 -1.67 -5.03 -7.85
C THR A 138 -0.85 -3.76 -7.73
N ASP A 139 -1.45 -2.61 -8.06
CA ASP A 139 -0.78 -1.31 -8.08
C ASP A 139 -0.53 -0.75 -6.66
N ASP A 140 -1.25 -1.26 -5.65
CA ASP A 140 -1.12 -0.88 -4.23
C ASP A 140 -0.16 -1.80 -3.47
N CYS A 141 0.42 -2.81 -4.15
CA CYS A 141 1.33 -3.76 -3.53
C CYS A 141 2.77 -3.26 -3.50
N THR A 142 3.49 -3.67 -2.46
CA THR A 142 4.94 -3.51 -2.35
C THR A 142 5.64 -4.86 -2.43
N PHE A 143 6.89 -4.87 -2.93
CA PHE A 143 7.66 -6.09 -3.23
C PHE A 143 8.98 -6.11 -2.47
N SER A 144 9.31 -7.24 -1.84
CA SER A 144 10.56 -7.40 -1.09
C SER A 144 11.13 -8.81 -1.26
N PRO A 145 12.45 -8.95 -1.52
CA PRO A 145 13.41 -7.86 -1.76
C PRO A 145 13.17 -7.17 -3.11
N ALA A 146 13.49 -5.87 -3.20
CA ALA A 146 13.39 -5.10 -4.44
C ALA A 146 14.49 -5.48 -5.45
N THR A 147 15.63 -5.98 -4.96
CA THR A 147 16.78 -6.41 -5.76
C THR A 147 17.09 -7.87 -5.48
N ILE A 148 17.30 -8.64 -6.55
CA ILE A 148 17.55 -10.08 -6.49
C ILE A 148 18.99 -10.35 -6.04
N SER A 149 19.15 -11.10 -4.96
CA SER A 149 20.43 -11.64 -4.48
C SER A 149 20.60 -13.11 -4.87
N LYS A 150 21.80 -13.67 -4.67
CA LYS A 150 22.07 -15.09 -4.98
C LYS A 150 21.17 -16.08 -4.20
N ASP A 151 20.66 -15.65 -3.04
CA ASP A 151 19.88 -16.48 -2.11
C ASP A 151 18.36 -16.18 -2.20
N THR A 152 17.94 -15.30 -3.13
CA THR A 152 16.52 -14.97 -3.32
C THR A 152 15.79 -16.12 -3.99
N THR A 153 14.86 -16.74 -3.28
CA THR A 153 14.01 -17.83 -3.80
C THR A 153 12.57 -17.39 -4.04
N ALA A 154 12.16 -16.30 -3.39
CA ALA A 154 10.82 -15.76 -3.51
C ALA A 154 10.81 -14.25 -3.25
N ILE A 155 9.79 -13.60 -3.79
CA ILE A 155 9.44 -12.19 -3.52
C ILE A 155 8.21 -12.18 -2.64
N THR A 156 8.28 -11.46 -1.52
CA THR A 156 7.12 -11.16 -0.68
C THR A 156 6.35 -10.01 -1.29
N VAL A 157 5.09 -10.25 -1.60
CA VAL A 157 4.11 -9.25 -2.02
C VAL A 157 3.37 -8.80 -0.79
N SER A 158 3.31 -7.51 -0.49
CA SER A 158 2.62 -6.95 0.67
C SER A 158 1.59 -5.94 0.23
N TYR A 159 0.39 -6.03 0.77
CA TYR A 159 -0.72 -5.09 0.63
C TYR A 159 -1.17 -4.63 2.01
N GLN A 160 -1.51 -3.34 2.14
CA GLN A 160 -2.00 -2.77 3.38
C GLN A 160 -3.17 -1.81 3.12
N ARG A 161 -4.29 -2.01 3.83
CA ARG A 161 -5.47 -1.15 3.79
C ARG A 161 -6.15 -1.15 5.16
N GLY A 162 -6.69 -0.01 5.60
CA GLY A 162 -7.37 0.10 6.90
C GLY A 162 -6.52 -0.32 8.11
N GLY A 163 -5.19 -0.16 8.06
CA GLY A 163 -4.27 -0.64 9.10
C GLY A 163 -3.94 -2.13 9.04
N ILE A 164 -4.64 -2.92 8.20
CA ILE A 164 -4.44 -4.38 8.07
C ILE A 164 -3.43 -4.65 6.95
N LYS A 165 -2.35 -5.37 7.28
CA LYS A 165 -1.34 -5.82 6.32
C LYS A 165 -1.49 -7.31 6.04
N LYS A 166 -1.52 -7.68 4.75
CA LYS A 166 -1.52 -9.07 4.26
C LYS A 166 -0.35 -9.29 3.30
N THR A 167 0.11 -10.53 3.21
CA THR A 167 1.25 -10.89 2.35
C THR A 167 0.97 -12.15 1.54
N ALA A 168 1.54 -12.18 0.34
CA ALA A 168 1.62 -13.37 -0.52
C ALA A 168 3.05 -13.55 -1.01
N SER A 169 3.36 -14.63 -1.70
CA SER A 169 4.70 -14.94 -2.15
C SER A 169 4.71 -15.33 -3.62
N VAL A 170 5.73 -14.84 -4.35
CA VAL A 170 6.01 -15.23 -5.74
C VAL A 170 7.37 -15.91 -5.79
N ALA A 171 7.41 -17.18 -6.20
CA ALA A 171 8.66 -17.89 -6.39
C ALA A 171 9.45 -17.33 -7.59
N VAL A 172 10.74 -17.13 -7.41
CA VAL A 172 11.67 -16.68 -8.46
C VAL A 172 12.89 -17.60 -8.53
N THR A 173 13.51 -17.64 -9.70
CA THR A 173 14.76 -18.40 -9.94
C THR A 173 15.91 -17.42 -10.16
N VAL A 174 17.03 -17.64 -9.51
CA VAL A 174 18.24 -16.83 -9.70
C VAL A 174 19.22 -17.57 -10.59
N ARG A 175 19.68 -16.90 -11.65
CA ARG A 175 20.73 -17.39 -12.55
C ARG A 175 22.08 -17.15 -11.91
N VAL A 176 22.69 -18.22 -11.42
CA VAL A 176 24.02 -18.16 -10.82
C VAL A 176 25.07 -18.42 -11.90
N LEU A 177 26.14 -17.61 -11.92
CA LEU A 177 27.25 -17.80 -12.83
C LEU A 177 27.92 -19.15 -12.55
N ALA A 178 27.99 -20.03 -13.55
CA ALA A 178 28.62 -21.34 -13.49
C ALA A 178 30.06 -21.30 -13.98
N SER A 179 30.31 -20.63 -15.11
CA SER A 179 31.63 -20.51 -15.72
C SER A 179 31.71 -19.30 -16.65
N ILE A 180 32.93 -18.92 -17.01
CA ILE A 180 33.22 -18.01 -18.10
C ILE A 180 34.05 -18.72 -19.15
N GLU A 181 33.90 -18.37 -20.42
CA GLU A 181 34.59 -18.93 -21.54
C GLU A 181 35.06 -17.80 -22.48
N ILE A 182 36.30 -17.86 -22.97
CA ILE A 182 36.76 -16.98 -24.04
C ILE A 182 36.19 -17.53 -25.36
N SER A 183 35.11 -16.91 -25.84
CA SER A 183 34.42 -17.32 -27.07
C SER A 183 35.10 -16.81 -28.33
N ASN A 184 35.92 -15.76 -28.22
CA ASN A 184 36.81 -15.29 -29.27
C ASN A 184 38.12 -14.81 -28.65
N PRO A 185 39.29 -15.31 -29.06
CA PRO A 185 40.59 -14.86 -28.55
C PRO A 185 40.88 -13.41 -28.99
N PRO A 186 41.76 -12.67 -28.27
CA PRO A 186 42.18 -11.34 -28.67
C PRO A 186 42.92 -11.37 -30.01
N THR A 187 42.82 -10.28 -30.76
CA THR A 187 43.47 -10.14 -32.07
C THR A 187 45.00 -10.23 -31.96
N LYS A 188 45.57 -9.70 -30.86
CA LYS A 188 47.00 -9.78 -30.57
C LYS A 188 47.25 -10.91 -29.57
N THR A 189 48.01 -11.94 -30.03
CA THR A 189 48.35 -13.11 -29.18
C THR A 189 49.84 -13.23 -28.88
N ALA A 190 50.71 -12.42 -29.56
CA ALA A 190 52.16 -12.39 -29.31
C ALA A 190 52.60 -11.04 -28.74
N TYR A 191 53.34 -11.10 -27.66
CA TYR A 191 53.79 -9.91 -26.88
C TYR A 191 55.32 -9.99 -26.66
N LYS A 192 55.96 -8.82 -26.66
CA LYS A 192 57.34 -8.68 -26.20
C LYS A 192 57.39 -8.51 -24.69
N TYR A 193 58.52 -8.80 -24.05
CA TYR A 193 58.72 -8.55 -22.66
C TYR A 193 58.39 -7.09 -22.31
N GLY A 194 57.53 -6.88 -21.31
CA GLY A 194 57.10 -5.54 -20.85
C GLY A 194 55.93 -4.93 -21.65
N GLU A 195 55.44 -5.58 -22.70
CA GLU A 195 54.19 -5.10 -23.36
C GLU A 195 52.94 -5.36 -22.53
N VAL A 196 52.02 -4.39 -22.53
CA VAL A 196 50.69 -4.51 -21.85
C VAL A 196 49.77 -5.39 -22.69
N PHE A 197 49.02 -6.27 -22.02
CA PHE A 197 48.01 -7.10 -22.63
C PHE A 197 46.91 -6.23 -23.26
N SER A 198 46.52 -6.55 -24.51
CA SER A 198 45.42 -5.90 -25.22
C SER A 198 44.26 -6.88 -25.40
N PRO A 199 43.10 -6.64 -24.79
CA PRO A 199 41.92 -7.48 -24.97
C PRO A 199 41.17 -7.18 -26.29
N ALA A 200 41.68 -6.31 -27.16
CA ALA A 200 41.03 -5.94 -28.44
C ALA A 200 40.62 -7.17 -29.24
N GLY A 201 39.36 -7.25 -29.62
CA GLY A 201 38.79 -8.39 -30.37
C GLY A 201 38.45 -9.62 -29.52
N MET A 202 38.81 -9.64 -28.21
CA MET A 202 38.40 -10.71 -27.31
C MET A 202 36.91 -10.64 -27.00
N ALA A 203 36.25 -11.81 -26.98
CA ALA A 203 34.89 -11.95 -26.50
C ALA A 203 34.85 -13.02 -25.38
N VAL A 204 34.15 -12.68 -24.30
CA VAL A 204 33.95 -13.59 -23.16
C VAL A 204 32.46 -13.87 -23.01
N THR A 205 32.13 -15.15 -22.81
CA THR A 205 30.76 -15.60 -22.59
C THR A 205 30.63 -16.12 -21.15
N ALA A 206 29.70 -15.57 -20.43
CA ALA A 206 29.26 -16.09 -19.12
C ALA A 206 28.22 -17.20 -19.35
N ARG A 207 28.41 -18.35 -18.68
CA ARG A 207 27.48 -19.48 -18.67
C ARG A 207 26.86 -19.59 -17.27
N TYR A 208 25.55 -19.80 -17.21
CA TYR A 208 24.79 -19.85 -15.97
C TYR A 208 24.31 -21.27 -15.67
N THR A 209 23.95 -21.51 -14.41
CA THR A 209 23.51 -22.83 -13.91
C THR A 209 22.22 -23.34 -14.54
N ASP A 210 21.41 -22.45 -15.13
CA ASP A 210 20.18 -22.79 -15.87
C ASP A 210 20.42 -23.10 -17.36
N GLY A 211 21.69 -23.17 -17.80
CA GLY A 211 22.07 -23.42 -19.18
C GLY A 211 22.04 -22.19 -20.10
N GLN A 212 21.61 -21.04 -19.59
CA GLN A 212 21.64 -19.78 -20.34
C GLN A 212 23.06 -19.23 -20.46
N SER A 213 23.30 -18.43 -21.49
CA SER A 213 24.59 -17.76 -21.70
C SER A 213 24.39 -16.30 -22.05
N ARG A 214 25.38 -15.47 -21.70
CA ARG A 214 25.37 -14.02 -21.96
C ARG A 214 26.80 -13.56 -22.27
N ALA A 215 26.95 -12.59 -23.17
CA ALA A 215 28.22 -11.89 -23.33
C ALA A 215 28.63 -11.21 -22.01
N ALA A 216 29.84 -11.48 -21.54
CA ALA A 216 30.39 -10.79 -20.36
C ALA A 216 30.96 -9.44 -20.79
N THR A 217 30.91 -8.47 -19.91
CA THR A 217 31.48 -7.11 -20.08
C THR A 217 32.31 -6.73 -18.87
N GLY A 218 33.29 -5.86 -19.01
CA GLY A 218 34.11 -5.35 -17.91
C GLY A 218 35.20 -6.31 -17.43
N TYR A 219 35.76 -7.13 -18.31
CA TYR A 219 36.92 -8.00 -18.04
C TYR A 219 38.24 -7.39 -18.55
#